data_05484f067bd142f0a8e6da3f0cb59ab7
#
_entry.id   05484f067bd142f0a8e6da3f0cb59ab7
#
_cell.length_a   1.000
_cell.length_b   1.000
_cell.length_c   1.000
_cell.angle_alpha   90.00
_cell.angle_beta   90.00
_cell.angle_gamma   90.00
#
_symmetry.space_group_name_H-M   'P 1'
#
loop_
_entity.id
_entity.type
_entity.pdbx_description
1 polymer ?
#
loop_
_entity_poly.entity_id
_entity_poly.type
_entity_poly.pdbx_seq_one_letter_code
_entity_poly.pdbx_strand_id
1 'polypeptide(L)'
;MLIVIDRALADVDALVAEAADYLSRRLGGTPPLDAAALPRDAAGALAAIDAWAGDEVANWRQELIRWFEAHAPVRLVPDPDVNATLRRAAKGGQRLAVASALPPEALELVLQQLGCARAFAASCAGDGSLNDALDGARAALGGDPPVADSRDALLAALSG
;
A
#
# COMPACT_ATOMS: atom_id res chain seq x y z
N MET A 1 5.20 1.14 -16.66
CA MET A 1 6.03 0.80 -15.48
C MET A 1 5.13 0.46 -14.31
N LEU A 2 5.51 -0.52 -13.52
CA LEU A 2 4.83 -0.94 -12.30
C LEU A 2 5.62 -0.45 -11.09
N ILE A 3 4.95 0.13 -10.08
CA ILE A 3 5.56 0.69 -8.88
C ILE A 3 4.98 -0.02 -7.67
N VAL A 4 5.86 -0.58 -6.82
CA VAL A 4 5.48 -1.16 -5.54
C VAL A 4 5.49 -0.03 -4.50
N ILE A 5 4.31 0.46 -4.13
CA ILE A 5 4.18 1.60 -3.22
C ILE A 5 4.80 1.31 -1.86
N ASP A 6 4.66 0.07 -1.39
CA ASP A 6 5.01 -0.38 -0.04
C ASP A 6 6.48 -0.11 0.34
N ARG A 7 7.33 0.18 -0.65
CA ARG A 7 8.75 0.51 -0.47
C ARG A 7 9.22 1.72 -1.26
N ALA A 8 8.61 1.96 -2.42
CA ALA A 8 9.06 3.02 -3.34
C ALA A 8 8.54 4.41 -2.97
N LEU A 9 7.35 4.50 -2.38
CA LEU A 9 6.66 5.76 -2.10
C LEU A 9 6.37 5.98 -0.60
N ALA A 10 6.20 4.91 0.17
CA ALA A 10 5.91 4.97 1.59
C ALA A 10 6.47 3.73 2.31
N ASP A 11 6.73 3.85 3.60
CA ASP A 11 7.03 2.70 4.47
C ASP A 11 5.71 2.08 4.95
N VAL A 12 5.07 1.31 4.08
CA VAL A 12 3.79 0.68 4.37
C VAL A 12 3.94 -0.42 5.42
N ASP A 13 5.09 -1.08 5.49
CA ASP A 13 5.38 -2.07 6.53
C ASP A 13 5.27 -1.43 7.94
N ALA A 14 5.87 -0.25 8.13
CA ALA A 14 5.79 0.49 9.39
C ALA A 14 4.36 0.97 9.67
N LEU A 15 3.63 1.47 8.67
CA LEU A 15 2.23 1.90 8.83
C LEU A 15 1.33 0.74 9.27
N VAL A 16 1.46 -0.42 8.63
CA VAL A 16 0.66 -1.60 9.00
C VAL A 16 1.03 -2.11 10.38
N ALA A 17 2.30 -2.08 10.78
CA ALA A 17 2.72 -2.45 12.12
C ALA A 17 2.10 -1.54 13.21
N GLU A 18 2.09 -0.22 13.00
CA GLU A 18 1.42 0.72 13.91
C GLU A 18 -0.10 0.50 13.94
N ALA A 19 -0.72 0.26 12.79
CA ALA A 19 -2.13 -0.04 12.70
C ALA A 19 -2.48 -1.35 13.42
N ALA A 20 -1.66 -2.39 13.28
CA ALA A 20 -1.86 -3.66 13.95
C ALA A 20 -1.80 -3.52 15.49
N ASP A 21 -0.91 -2.69 16.00
CA ASP A 21 -0.82 -2.37 17.42
C ASP A 21 -2.09 -1.63 17.91
N TYR A 22 -2.63 -0.73 17.12
CA TYR A 22 -3.94 -0.11 17.40
C TYR A 22 -5.07 -1.14 17.37
N LEU A 23 -5.13 -2.00 16.37
CA LEU A 23 -6.16 -3.03 16.23
C LEU A 23 -6.13 -4.01 17.41
N SER A 24 -4.93 -4.42 17.88
CA SER A 24 -4.78 -5.31 19.01
C SER A 24 -5.39 -4.77 20.31
N ARG A 25 -5.39 -3.44 20.46
CA ARG A 25 -6.00 -2.75 21.62
C ARG A 25 -7.49 -2.45 21.43
N ARG A 26 -7.93 -2.32 20.19
CA ARG A 26 -9.29 -1.87 19.85
C ARG A 26 -10.26 -3.02 19.63
N LEU A 27 -9.78 -4.12 19.08
CA LEU A 27 -10.60 -5.27 18.71
C LEU A 27 -10.58 -6.33 19.80
N GLY A 28 -11.76 -6.89 20.09
CA GLY A 28 -11.90 -8.08 20.91
C GLY A 28 -11.85 -9.33 20.05
N GLY A 29 -11.06 -10.30 20.46
CA GLY A 29 -11.00 -11.62 19.83
C GLY A 29 -10.54 -12.65 20.84
N THR A 30 -10.75 -13.94 20.54
CA THR A 30 -10.32 -15.03 21.41
C THR A 30 -9.58 -16.07 20.57
N PRO A 31 -8.23 -16.16 20.74
CA PRO A 31 -7.36 -15.34 21.59
C PRO A 31 -7.23 -13.88 21.10
N PRO A 32 -6.77 -12.94 21.95
CA PRO A 32 -6.49 -11.56 21.51
C PRO A 32 -5.45 -11.52 20.39
N LEU A 33 -5.55 -10.50 19.51
CA LEU A 33 -4.53 -10.26 18.49
C LEU A 33 -3.20 -9.90 19.15
N ASP A 34 -2.17 -10.69 18.88
CA ASP A 34 -0.80 -10.40 19.31
C ASP A 34 -0.04 -9.67 18.17
N ALA A 35 -0.06 -8.34 18.21
CA ALA A 35 0.60 -7.51 17.21
C ALA A 35 2.11 -7.75 17.12
N ALA A 36 2.76 -8.13 18.23
CA ALA A 36 4.21 -8.40 18.26
C ALA A 36 4.60 -9.72 17.56
N ALA A 37 3.66 -10.65 17.44
CA ALA A 37 3.86 -11.94 16.77
C ALA A 37 3.58 -11.88 15.25
N LEU A 38 3.05 -10.76 14.73
CA LEU A 38 2.75 -10.63 13.30
C LEU A 38 4.03 -10.58 12.45
N PRO A 39 3.96 -11.03 11.18
CA PRO A 39 5.00 -10.77 10.20
C PRO A 39 5.36 -9.27 10.12
N ARG A 40 6.60 -8.97 9.80
CA ARG A 40 7.07 -7.58 9.74
C ARG A 40 6.68 -6.87 8.45
N ASP A 41 6.45 -7.64 7.39
CA ASP A 41 5.97 -7.10 6.12
C ASP A 41 4.45 -6.91 6.12
N ALA A 42 3.99 -5.88 5.43
CA ALA A 42 2.58 -5.50 5.40
C ALA A 42 1.67 -6.61 4.87
N ALA A 43 2.07 -7.31 3.81
CA ALA A 43 1.28 -8.39 3.22
C ALA A 43 1.08 -9.53 4.23
N GLY A 44 2.17 -10.00 4.84
CA GLY A 44 2.13 -11.07 5.84
C GLY A 44 1.33 -10.66 7.07
N ALA A 45 1.49 -9.42 7.57
CA ALA A 45 0.74 -8.92 8.72
C ALA A 45 -0.76 -8.86 8.43
N LEU A 46 -1.17 -8.30 7.29
CA LEU A 46 -2.59 -8.20 6.91
C LEU A 46 -3.22 -9.58 6.72
N ALA A 47 -2.52 -10.50 6.06
CA ALA A 47 -2.99 -11.88 5.91
C ALA A 47 -3.14 -12.60 7.26
N ALA A 48 -2.21 -12.39 8.19
CA ALA A 48 -2.28 -12.96 9.53
C ALA A 48 -3.42 -12.36 10.38
N ILE A 49 -3.67 -11.06 10.24
CA ILE A 49 -4.81 -10.39 10.90
C ILE A 49 -6.13 -10.95 10.34
N ASP A 50 -6.24 -11.11 9.04
CA ASP A 50 -7.43 -11.68 8.41
C ASP A 50 -7.70 -13.12 8.88
N ALA A 51 -6.66 -13.96 8.95
CA ALA A 51 -6.75 -15.31 9.46
C ALA A 51 -7.14 -15.35 10.96
N TRP A 52 -6.59 -14.43 11.78
CA TRP A 52 -6.95 -14.31 13.19
C TRP A 52 -8.40 -13.85 13.37
N ALA A 53 -8.83 -12.87 12.57
CA ALA A 53 -10.17 -12.27 12.70
C ALA A 53 -11.28 -13.27 12.34
N GLY A 54 -11.08 -14.06 11.29
CA GLY A 54 -12.09 -15.00 10.80
C GLY A 54 -13.45 -14.33 10.65
N ASP A 55 -14.51 -15.04 11.07
CA ASP A 55 -15.88 -14.51 11.09
C ASP A 55 -16.20 -13.75 12.39
N GLU A 56 -15.38 -13.90 13.43
CA GLU A 56 -15.67 -13.33 14.75
C GLU A 56 -15.39 -11.82 14.82
N VAL A 57 -14.39 -11.33 14.07
CA VAL A 57 -13.98 -9.93 14.07
C VAL A 57 -14.16 -9.32 12.69
N ALA A 58 -15.37 -9.40 12.16
CA ALA A 58 -15.70 -9.00 10.79
C ALA A 58 -15.42 -7.52 10.45
N ASN A 59 -15.31 -6.66 11.47
CA ASN A 59 -15.11 -5.21 11.29
C ASN A 59 -13.65 -4.76 11.31
N TRP A 60 -12.68 -5.67 11.35
CA TRP A 60 -11.26 -5.30 11.48
C TRP A 60 -10.76 -4.42 10.32
N ARG A 61 -11.23 -4.65 9.09
CA ARG A 61 -10.88 -3.80 7.94
C ARG A 61 -11.41 -2.38 8.09
N GLN A 62 -12.63 -2.20 8.61
CA GLN A 62 -13.17 -0.86 8.87
C GLN A 62 -12.35 -0.10 9.91
N GLU A 63 -11.93 -0.78 10.98
CA GLU A 63 -11.06 -0.17 12.00
C GLU A 63 -9.67 0.14 11.45
N LEU A 64 -9.13 -0.70 10.57
CA LEU A 64 -7.89 -0.43 9.84
C LEU A 64 -8.03 0.85 9.00
N ILE A 65 -9.09 0.99 8.21
CA ILE A 65 -9.34 2.17 7.38
C ILE A 65 -9.47 3.44 8.24
N ARG A 66 -10.20 3.38 9.35
CA ARG A 66 -10.29 4.51 10.30
C ARG A 66 -8.93 4.92 10.85
N TRP A 67 -8.06 3.94 11.12
CA TRP A 67 -6.69 4.23 11.53
C TRP A 67 -5.91 4.97 10.43
N PHE A 68 -6.01 4.53 9.18
CA PHE A 68 -5.36 5.20 8.04
C PHE A 68 -5.92 6.61 7.83
N GLU A 69 -7.23 6.80 7.90
CA GLU A 69 -7.86 8.14 7.81
C GLU A 69 -7.30 9.12 8.85
N ALA A 70 -7.11 8.65 10.08
CA ALA A 70 -6.61 9.48 11.17
C ALA A 70 -5.09 9.73 11.11
N HIS A 71 -4.30 8.77 10.63
CA HIS A 71 -2.85 8.78 10.77
C HIS A 71 -2.09 9.06 9.47
N ALA A 72 -2.65 8.72 8.30
CA ALA A 72 -1.99 9.00 7.02
C ALA A 72 -1.58 10.48 6.86
N PRO A 73 -2.42 11.48 7.20
CA PRO A 73 -2.03 12.89 7.11
C PRO A 73 -0.83 13.28 7.98
N VAL A 74 -0.59 12.56 9.05
CA VAL A 74 0.50 12.82 10.01
C VAL A 74 1.76 12.01 9.68
N ARG A 75 1.59 10.80 9.13
CA ARG A 75 2.67 9.85 8.88
C ARG A 75 3.25 9.94 7.47
N LEU A 76 2.45 10.36 6.50
CA LEU A 76 2.86 10.40 5.10
C LEU A 76 3.22 11.82 4.69
N VAL A 77 4.44 11.98 4.21
CA VAL A 77 4.93 13.25 3.67
C VAL A 77 5.15 13.08 2.17
N PRO A 78 4.48 13.89 1.31
CA PRO A 78 4.72 13.87 -0.12
C PRO A 78 6.18 14.16 -0.46
N ASP A 79 6.79 13.35 -1.34
CA ASP A 79 8.11 13.63 -1.91
C ASP A 79 7.94 14.47 -3.18
N PRO A 80 8.39 15.75 -3.19
CA PRO A 80 8.18 16.63 -4.32
C PRO A 80 8.93 16.16 -5.59
N ASP A 81 10.10 15.54 -5.44
CA ASP A 81 10.91 15.07 -6.57
C ASP A 81 10.24 13.84 -7.23
N VAL A 82 9.79 12.91 -6.40
CA VAL A 82 9.03 11.75 -6.86
C VAL A 82 7.75 12.19 -7.55
N ASN A 83 6.98 13.10 -6.95
CA ASN A 83 5.72 13.59 -7.52
C ASN A 83 5.94 14.37 -8.84
N ALA A 84 7.02 15.13 -8.94
CA ALA A 84 7.36 15.83 -10.19
C ALA A 84 7.71 14.82 -11.29
N THR A 85 8.48 13.79 -10.95
CA THR A 85 8.90 12.74 -11.88
C THR A 85 7.72 11.90 -12.36
N LEU A 86 6.85 11.46 -11.46
CA LEU A 86 5.62 10.72 -11.81
C LEU A 86 4.71 11.54 -12.73
N ARG A 87 4.50 12.83 -12.43
CA ARG A 87 3.68 13.72 -13.26
C ARG A 87 4.29 13.93 -14.65
N ARG A 88 5.63 14.06 -14.74
CA ARG A 88 6.32 14.21 -16.02
C ARG A 88 6.16 12.95 -16.87
N ALA A 89 6.38 11.78 -16.29
CA ALA A 89 6.23 10.49 -16.97
C ALA A 89 4.79 10.29 -17.49
N ALA A 90 3.79 10.55 -16.65
CA ALA A 90 2.38 10.44 -17.04
C ALA A 90 2.00 11.43 -18.16
N LYS A 91 2.49 12.69 -18.11
CA LYS A 91 2.29 13.67 -19.18
C LYS A 91 3.01 13.28 -20.48
N GLY A 92 4.13 12.59 -20.37
CA GLY A 92 4.86 12.02 -21.52
C GLY A 92 4.19 10.79 -22.14
N GLY A 93 3.02 10.41 -21.67
CA GLY A 93 2.26 9.25 -22.17
C GLY A 93 2.71 7.91 -21.60
N GLN A 94 3.61 7.89 -20.62
CA GLN A 94 4.02 6.65 -19.97
C GLN A 94 2.90 6.13 -19.07
N ARG A 95 2.45 4.90 -19.32
CA ARG A 95 1.45 4.24 -18.47
C ARG A 95 2.12 3.73 -17.20
N LEU A 96 1.65 4.22 -16.06
CA LEU A 96 2.11 3.84 -14.73
C LEU A 96 1.02 3.07 -14.00
N ALA A 97 1.37 2.00 -13.30
CA ALA A 97 0.49 1.31 -12.37
C ALA A 97 1.17 1.19 -11.01
N VAL A 98 0.37 1.20 -9.96
CA VAL A 98 0.85 1.00 -8.60
C VAL A 98 0.25 -0.27 -8.02
N ALA A 99 1.08 -1.02 -7.27
CA ALA A 99 0.68 -2.21 -6.54
C ALA A 99 1.00 -2.05 -5.04
N SER A 100 0.11 -2.56 -4.19
CA SER A 100 0.26 -2.55 -2.73
C SER A 100 -0.43 -3.77 -2.11
N ALA A 101 0.09 -4.24 -0.99
CA ALA A 101 -0.58 -5.23 -0.15
C ALA A 101 -1.79 -4.67 0.63
N LEU A 102 -1.97 -3.36 0.67
CA LEU A 102 -3.05 -2.71 1.39
C LEU A 102 -4.44 -3.08 0.82
N PRO A 103 -5.50 -2.99 1.64
CA PRO A 103 -6.87 -2.96 1.14
C PRO A 103 -7.11 -1.75 0.20
N PRO A 104 -8.08 -1.83 -0.73
CA PRO A 104 -8.32 -0.79 -1.73
C PRO A 104 -8.48 0.62 -1.15
N GLU A 105 -9.29 0.77 -0.11
CA GLU A 105 -9.58 2.06 0.53
C GLU A 105 -8.33 2.65 1.22
N ALA A 106 -7.52 1.80 1.87
CA ALA A 106 -6.27 2.25 2.48
C ALA A 106 -5.25 2.69 1.42
N LEU A 107 -5.14 1.95 0.31
CA LEU A 107 -4.28 2.35 -0.81
C LEU A 107 -4.70 3.70 -1.38
N GLU A 108 -6.01 3.93 -1.56
CA GLU A 108 -6.52 5.20 -2.05
C GLU A 108 -6.15 6.36 -1.12
N LEU A 109 -6.35 6.20 0.19
CA LEU A 109 -5.96 7.20 1.20
C LEU A 109 -4.47 7.52 1.15
N VAL A 110 -3.61 6.50 1.03
CA VAL A 110 -2.15 6.68 0.93
C VAL A 110 -1.79 7.46 -0.33
N LEU A 111 -2.33 7.09 -1.49
CA LEU A 111 -2.04 7.77 -2.76
C LEU A 111 -2.53 9.22 -2.78
N GLN A 112 -3.70 9.50 -2.20
CA GLN A 112 -4.24 10.85 -2.06
C GLN A 112 -3.34 11.69 -1.15
N GLN A 113 -2.94 11.15 0.00
CA GLN A 113 -2.08 11.85 0.94
C GLN A 113 -0.69 12.13 0.37
N LEU A 114 -0.10 11.21 -0.40
CA LEU A 114 1.15 11.41 -1.10
C LEU A 114 1.04 12.38 -2.30
N GLY A 115 -0.17 12.72 -2.73
CA GLY A 115 -0.42 13.65 -3.83
C GLY A 115 -0.10 13.10 -5.22
N CYS A 116 -0.03 11.76 -5.36
CA CYS A 116 0.37 11.10 -6.60
C CYS A 116 -0.75 10.26 -7.26
N ALA A 117 -1.93 10.17 -6.68
CA ALA A 117 -3.03 9.31 -7.16
C ALA A 117 -3.33 9.48 -8.67
N ARG A 118 -3.28 10.71 -9.17
CA ARG A 118 -3.60 11.03 -10.58
C ARG A 118 -2.51 10.65 -11.58
N ALA A 119 -1.33 10.24 -11.11
CA ALA A 119 -0.23 9.82 -11.99
C ALA A 119 -0.40 8.39 -12.51
N PHE A 120 -1.24 7.60 -11.87
CA PHE A 120 -1.40 6.18 -12.16
C PHE A 120 -2.61 5.92 -13.05
N ALA A 121 -2.40 5.09 -14.08
CA ALA A 121 -3.46 4.56 -14.93
C ALA A 121 -4.23 3.42 -14.23
N ALA A 122 -3.59 2.74 -13.29
CA ALA A 122 -4.21 1.70 -12.48
C ALA A 122 -3.60 1.67 -11.07
N SER A 123 -4.45 1.40 -10.07
CA SER A 123 -4.07 1.18 -8.68
C SER A 123 -4.59 -0.20 -8.27
N CYS A 124 -3.67 -1.10 -7.91
CA CYS A 124 -3.95 -2.50 -7.62
C CYS A 124 -3.65 -2.80 -6.16
N ALA A 125 -4.70 -3.06 -5.42
CA ALA A 125 -4.67 -3.45 -4.02
C ALA A 125 -4.77 -4.96 -3.89
N GLY A 126 -3.91 -5.56 -3.07
CA GLY A 126 -3.87 -7.01 -2.88
C GLY A 126 -4.57 -7.50 -1.62
N ASP A 127 -4.99 -6.60 -0.73
CA ASP A 127 -5.69 -6.93 0.52
C ASP A 127 -5.03 -8.09 1.31
N GLY A 128 -3.74 -7.95 1.57
CA GLY A 128 -2.90 -8.97 2.22
C GLY A 128 -2.08 -9.83 1.25
N SER A 129 -2.17 -9.60 -0.05
CA SER A 129 -1.38 -10.32 -1.07
C SER A 129 -0.71 -9.33 -2.03
N LEU A 130 0.59 -9.11 -1.87
CA LEU A 130 1.33 -8.28 -2.81
C LEU A 130 1.40 -8.91 -4.21
N ASN A 131 1.44 -10.25 -4.30
CA ASN A 131 1.47 -10.94 -5.59
C ASN A 131 0.20 -10.70 -6.39
N ASP A 132 -0.97 -10.74 -5.76
CA ASP A 132 -2.25 -10.46 -6.44
C ASP A 132 -2.30 -9.02 -6.96
N ALA A 133 -1.78 -8.06 -6.18
CA ALA A 133 -1.66 -6.67 -6.61
C ALA A 133 -0.70 -6.52 -7.81
N LEU A 134 0.43 -7.21 -7.80
CA LEU A 134 1.40 -7.21 -8.90
C LEU A 134 0.81 -7.80 -10.18
N ASP A 135 0.10 -8.91 -10.07
CA ASP A 135 -0.56 -9.56 -11.21
C ASP A 135 -1.66 -8.68 -11.80
N GLY A 136 -2.47 -8.04 -10.94
CA GLY A 136 -3.44 -7.04 -11.37
C GLY A 136 -2.82 -5.87 -12.10
N ALA A 137 -1.70 -5.34 -11.59
CA ALA A 137 -0.98 -4.23 -12.22
C ALA A 137 -0.33 -4.62 -13.55
N ARG A 138 0.23 -5.82 -13.68
CA ARG A 138 0.74 -6.37 -14.96
C ARG A 138 -0.37 -6.50 -15.97
N ALA A 139 -1.51 -7.07 -15.59
CA ALA A 139 -2.68 -7.19 -16.45
C ALA A 139 -3.17 -5.81 -16.93
N ALA A 140 -3.23 -4.82 -16.05
CA ALA A 140 -3.65 -3.47 -16.38
C ALA A 140 -2.70 -2.75 -17.36
N LEU A 141 -1.39 -3.02 -17.27
CA LEU A 141 -0.39 -2.43 -18.16
C LEU A 141 -0.23 -3.19 -19.49
N GLY A 142 -0.60 -4.47 -19.52
CA GLY A 142 -0.51 -5.32 -20.70
C GLY A 142 0.91 -5.85 -20.92
N GLY A 143 1.34 -6.85 -20.15
CA GLY A 143 2.63 -7.51 -20.30
C GLY A 143 3.46 -7.57 -19.03
N ASP A 144 4.77 -7.69 -19.16
CA ASP A 144 5.72 -7.71 -18.06
C ASP A 144 6.51 -6.38 -17.98
N PRO A 145 5.91 -5.34 -17.38
CA PRO A 145 6.52 -4.03 -17.28
C PRO A 145 7.68 -4.04 -16.28
N PRO A 146 8.67 -3.16 -16.45
CA PRO A 146 9.69 -2.96 -15.42
C PRO A 146 9.06 -2.57 -14.09
N VAL A 147 9.59 -3.13 -12.99
CA VAL A 147 9.11 -2.92 -11.63
C VAL A 147 10.07 -2.02 -10.87
N ALA A 148 9.54 -0.99 -10.23
CA ALA A 148 10.27 -0.17 -9.28
C ALA A 148 9.76 -0.47 -7.85
N ASP A 149 10.64 -1.04 -7.03
CA ASP A 149 10.37 -1.43 -5.64
C ASP A 149 11.13 -0.57 -4.62
N SER A 150 11.78 0.49 -5.08
CA SER A 150 12.46 1.46 -4.25
C SER A 150 12.38 2.86 -4.87
N ARG A 151 12.56 3.89 -4.02
CA ARG A 151 12.60 5.30 -4.46
C ARG A 151 13.66 5.52 -5.54
N ASP A 152 14.85 4.99 -5.33
CA ASP A 152 15.98 5.20 -6.24
C ASP A 152 15.76 4.48 -7.57
N ALA A 153 15.23 3.25 -7.55
CA ALA A 153 14.84 2.52 -8.76
C ALA A 153 13.77 3.27 -9.53
N LEU A 154 12.78 3.84 -8.85
CA LEU A 154 11.73 4.65 -9.46
C LEU A 154 12.29 5.89 -10.16
N LEU A 155 13.11 6.68 -9.46
CA LEU A 155 13.71 7.89 -10.02
C LEU A 155 14.65 7.56 -11.18
N ALA A 156 15.50 6.55 -11.06
CA ALA A 156 16.39 6.13 -12.13
C ALA A 156 15.62 5.71 -13.39
N ALA A 157 14.56 4.93 -13.23
CA ALA A 157 13.79 4.42 -14.36
C ALA A 157 12.94 5.48 -15.08
N LEU A 158 12.56 6.56 -14.39
CA LEU A 158 11.72 7.64 -14.95
C LEU A 158 12.51 8.90 -15.34
N SER A 159 13.82 8.95 -15.08
CA SER A 159 14.69 10.10 -15.42
C SER A 159 15.39 9.96 -16.76
N GLY A 160 15.21 8.82 -17.47
CA GLY A 160 15.82 8.49 -18.77
C GLY A 160 14.96 8.99 -19.97
#